data_3491a45013b5fa5f6cc1953a0dbf2f58
#
_entry.id   3491a45013b5fa5f6cc1953a0dbf2f58
#
_cell.length_a   1.000
_cell.length_b   1.000
_cell.length_c   1.000
_cell.angle_alpha   90.00
_cell.angle_beta   90.00
_cell.angle_gamma   90.00
#
_symmetry.space_group_name_H-M   'P 1'
#
loop_
_entity.id
_entity.type
_entity.pdbx_description
1 polymer ?
#
loop_
_entity_poly.entity_id
_entity_poly.type
_entity_poly.pdbx_seq_one_letter_code
_entity_poly.pdbx_strand_id
1 'polypeptide(L)'
;MFIETQPDVLEKLQDLALIQSTDSSNKIEGIFTSNKRLRELVAEKTTPASRNEREITGYRDVLKLIHESYPYLQLSVNHILQLHQELYSYLPEERSGKWKQTDNLITERNAQGVEFVRFTPASAFQTPHLMAELIEQYQKTIQEGKLDPLVIISCFIFDFSSIHPFSDGNGRMSRLLTLLLLYQNQYLIGKYISFELLIEQTKETYYDVLQESSVGWADNAQDYLPFVQYLLGIILKAYREFEKRFNITHKTKLSSKERVLEIINHALVPLSKVDIVILAPELSQKTIERRLTELVKATEIKKIGSGRSTVYSSIK
;
A
#
# COMPACT_ATOMS: atom_id res chain seq x y z
N MET A 1 -5.58 3.58 -23.43
CA MET A 1 -4.73 4.07 -24.54
C MET A 1 -3.25 4.25 -24.19
N PHE A 2 -2.88 4.59 -22.92
CA PHE A 2 -1.45 4.73 -22.53
C PHE A 2 -0.76 3.41 -22.15
N ILE A 3 -1.52 2.39 -21.81
CA ILE A 3 -1.03 1.10 -21.24
C ILE A 3 -0.48 0.15 -22.33
N GLU A 4 -0.87 0.32 -23.58
CA GLU A 4 -0.53 -0.63 -24.65
C GLU A 4 0.85 -0.41 -25.31
N THR A 5 1.57 0.66 -24.98
CA THR A 5 2.73 1.09 -25.77
C THR A 5 4.10 0.68 -25.23
N GLN A 6 4.25 0.21 -23.99
CA GLN A 6 5.54 -0.25 -23.42
C GLN A 6 5.38 -1.29 -22.30
N PRO A 7 5.17 -2.57 -22.63
CA PRO A 7 5.02 -3.65 -21.64
C PRO A 7 6.17 -3.73 -20.63
N ASP A 8 7.41 -3.61 -21.09
CA ASP A 8 8.62 -3.71 -20.25
C ASP A 8 8.71 -2.62 -19.17
N VAL A 9 8.20 -1.41 -19.45
CA VAL A 9 8.19 -0.30 -18.48
C VAL A 9 7.12 -0.55 -17.43
N LEU A 10 5.94 -1.00 -17.85
CA LEU A 10 4.83 -1.29 -16.96
C LEU A 10 5.16 -2.46 -16.02
N GLU A 11 5.78 -3.53 -16.53
CA GLU A 11 6.25 -4.67 -15.73
C GLU A 11 7.22 -4.20 -14.61
N LYS A 12 8.18 -3.34 -14.94
CA LYS A 12 9.11 -2.80 -13.95
C LYS A 12 8.47 -1.87 -12.93
N LEU A 13 7.46 -1.09 -13.34
CA LEU A 13 6.68 -0.30 -12.40
C LEU A 13 5.87 -1.19 -11.46
N GLN A 14 5.33 -2.32 -11.96
CA GLN A 14 4.64 -3.31 -11.14
C GLN A 14 5.58 -3.95 -10.12
N ASP A 15 6.78 -4.38 -10.53
CA ASP A 15 7.79 -4.94 -9.63
C ASP A 15 8.17 -3.97 -8.52
N LEU A 16 8.38 -2.71 -8.89
CA LEU A 16 8.71 -1.67 -7.91
C LEU A 16 7.54 -1.40 -6.97
N ALA A 17 6.31 -1.29 -7.50
CA ALA A 17 5.12 -1.09 -6.69
C ALA A 17 4.89 -2.25 -5.73
N LEU A 18 5.07 -3.51 -6.16
CA LEU A 18 4.96 -4.69 -5.31
C LEU A 18 5.94 -4.63 -4.12
N ILE A 19 7.21 -4.26 -4.38
CA ILE A 19 8.22 -4.11 -3.32
C ILE A 19 7.81 -2.98 -2.36
N GLN A 20 7.43 -1.82 -2.88
CA GLN A 20 7.04 -0.65 -2.08
C GLN A 20 5.78 -0.92 -1.26
N SER A 21 4.76 -1.53 -1.85
CA SER A 21 3.51 -1.87 -1.15
C SER A 21 3.75 -2.86 -0.02
N THR A 22 4.55 -3.91 -0.29
CA THR A 22 4.92 -4.91 0.72
C THR A 22 5.70 -4.27 1.87
N ASP A 23 6.63 -3.38 1.60
CA ASP A 23 7.43 -2.67 2.61
C ASP A 23 6.57 -1.72 3.45
N SER A 24 5.89 -0.79 2.76
CA SER A 24 5.17 0.31 3.39
C SER A 24 3.97 -0.16 4.22
N SER A 25 3.19 -1.12 3.72
CA SER A 25 2.06 -1.66 4.49
C SER A 25 2.48 -2.30 5.80
N ASN A 26 3.60 -3.03 5.80
CA ASN A 26 4.14 -3.62 7.01
C ASN A 26 4.80 -2.57 7.93
N LYS A 27 5.49 -1.57 7.38
CA LYS A 27 6.06 -0.45 8.16
C LYS A 27 5.02 0.39 8.90
N ILE A 28 3.85 0.60 8.32
CA ILE A 28 2.73 1.27 8.99
C ILE A 28 2.40 0.55 10.30
N GLU A 29 2.46 -0.78 10.32
CA GLU A 29 2.20 -1.63 11.49
C GLU A 29 3.45 -1.88 12.37
N GLY A 30 4.57 -1.24 12.08
CA GLY A 30 5.81 -1.40 12.86
C GLY A 30 6.59 -2.69 12.55
N ILE A 31 6.32 -3.34 11.41
CA ILE A 31 6.96 -4.58 10.97
C ILE A 31 8.06 -4.24 9.97
N PHE A 32 9.31 -4.61 10.26
CA PHE A 32 10.48 -4.19 9.51
C PHE A 32 11.41 -5.36 9.18
N THR A 33 12.08 -5.25 8.02
CA THR A 33 13.26 -6.05 7.67
C THR A 33 14.26 -5.16 6.90
N SER A 34 15.47 -5.67 6.63
CA SER A 34 16.43 -4.92 5.84
C SER A 34 16.02 -4.85 4.36
N ASN A 35 16.38 -3.77 3.66
CA ASN A 35 16.06 -3.60 2.24
C ASN A 35 16.56 -4.76 1.37
N LYS A 36 17.68 -5.38 1.72
CA LYS A 36 18.19 -6.57 1.01
C LYS A 36 17.24 -7.74 1.19
N ARG A 37 16.87 -8.05 2.45
CA ARG A 37 15.98 -9.17 2.78
C ARG A 37 14.60 -8.97 2.17
N LEU A 38 14.04 -7.76 2.26
CA LEU A 38 12.77 -7.42 1.64
C LEU A 38 12.75 -7.79 0.14
N ARG A 39 13.76 -7.36 -0.62
CA ARG A 39 13.85 -7.65 -2.05
C ARG A 39 14.01 -9.12 -2.34
N GLU A 40 14.80 -9.83 -1.54
CA GLU A 40 14.98 -11.28 -1.68
C GLU A 40 13.67 -12.03 -1.37
N LEU A 41 12.91 -11.59 -0.35
CA LEU A 41 11.59 -12.14 0.00
C LEU A 41 10.57 -11.87 -1.11
N VAL A 42 10.46 -10.62 -1.57
CA VAL A 42 9.50 -10.26 -2.64
C VAL A 42 9.82 -10.98 -3.95
N ALA A 43 11.09 -11.16 -4.27
CA ALA A 43 11.53 -11.92 -5.44
C ALA A 43 11.54 -13.44 -5.24
N GLU A 44 11.08 -13.95 -4.09
CA GLU A 44 11.04 -15.38 -3.74
C GLU A 44 12.40 -16.10 -3.79
N LYS A 45 13.48 -15.34 -3.62
CA LYS A 45 14.87 -15.86 -3.64
C LYS A 45 15.35 -16.36 -2.28
N THR A 46 14.51 -16.26 -1.25
CA THR A 46 14.83 -16.67 0.12
C THR A 46 13.57 -17.00 0.90
N THR A 47 13.71 -17.75 1.98
CA THR A 47 12.63 -18.03 2.92
C THR A 47 12.65 -17.05 4.11
N PRO A 48 11.49 -16.74 4.72
CA PRO A 48 11.43 -15.87 5.88
C PRO A 48 12.09 -16.51 7.12
N ALA A 49 12.97 -15.78 7.80
CA ALA A 49 13.74 -16.26 8.96
C ALA A 49 13.15 -15.76 10.30
N SER A 50 12.56 -14.56 10.33
CA SER A 50 11.98 -13.95 11.53
C SER A 50 10.45 -13.87 11.45
N ARG A 51 9.79 -13.56 12.59
CA ARG A 51 8.35 -13.28 12.61
C ARG A 51 8.00 -12.14 11.65
N ASN A 52 8.71 -11.03 11.70
CA ASN A 52 8.48 -9.89 10.79
C ASN A 52 8.59 -10.31 9.32
N GLU A 53 9.60 -11.10 8.97
CA GLU A 53 9.77 -11.58 7.59
C GLU A 53 8.63 -12.51 7.15
N ARG A 54 8.08 -13.33 8.07
CA ARG A 54 6.90 -14.17 7.79
C ARG A 54 5.66 -13.34 7.53
N GLU A 55 5.42 -12.29 8.30
CA GLU A 55 4.32 -11.36 8.10
C GLU A 55 4.46 -10.57 6.79
N ILE A 56 5.68 -10.11 6.46
CA ILE A 56 6.01 -9.47 5.19
C ILE A 56 5.73 -10.40 4.01
N THR A 57 6.12 -11.68 4.14
CA THR A 57 5.93 -12.68 3.09
C THR A 57 4.46 -12.98 2.87
N GLY A 58 3.67 -13.16 3.93
CA GLY A 58 2.22 -13.36 3.82
C GLY A 58 1.52 -12.16 3.15
N TYR A 59 1.89 -10.92 3.52
CA TYR A 59 1.36 -9.73 2.85
C TYR A 59 1.69 -9.71 1.35
N ARG A 60 2.95 -10.01 0.98
CA ARG A 60 3.37 -10.12 -0.43
C ARG A 60 2.50 -11.11 -1.19
N ASP A 61 2.24 -12.29 -0.62
CA ASP A 61 1.50 -13.35 -1.29
C ASP A 61 0.04 -12.96 -1.54
N VAL A 62 -0.63 -12.36 -0.54
CA VAL A 62 -1.98 -11.83 -0.72
C VAL A 62 -2.02 -10.70 -1.73
N LEU A 63 -1.03 -9.79 -1.72
CA LEU A 63 -0.95 -8.71 -2.70
C LEU A 63 -0.78 -9.24 -4.13
N LYS A 64 0.11 -10.25 -4.34
CA LYS A 64 0.26 -10.92 -5.63
C LYS A 64 -1.04 -11.58 -6.07
N LEU A 65 -1.69 -12.34 -5.17
CA LEU A 65 -2.96 -12.98 -5.44
C LEU A 65 -4.01 -11.96 -5.92
N ILE A 66 -4.11 -10.80 -5.25
CA ILE A 66 -5.01 -9.71 -5.66
C ILE A 66 -4.62 -9.17 -7.03
N HIS A 67 -3.33 -8.88 -7.28
CA HIS A 67 -2.85 -8.35 -8.55
C HIS A 67 -3.18 -9.27 -9.75
N GLU A 68 -3.10 -10.58 -9.55
CA GLU A 68 -3.27 -11.58 -10.59
C GLU A 68 -4.73 -12.02 -10.74
N SER A 69 -5.45 -12.16 -9.62
CA SER A 69 -6.72 -12.86 -9.55
C SER A 69 -7.93 -11.99 -9.17
N TYR A 70 -7.79 -10.66 -9.06
CA TYR A 70 -8.89 -9.76 -8.65
C TYR A 70 -10.21 -9.95 -9.44
N PRO A 71 -10.24 -10.33 -10.74
CA PRO A 71 -11.49 -10.52 -11.45
C PRO A 71 -12.29 -11.73 -10.95
N TYR A 72 -11.62 -12.68 -10.30
CA TYR A 72 -12.20 -13.92 -9.80
C TYR A 72 -12.44 -13.92 -8.28
N LEU A 73 -11.89 -12.95 -7.56
CA LEU A 73 -12.03 -12.80 -6.12
C LEU A 73 -13.31 -12.02 -5.80
N GLN A 74 -14.43 -12.73 -5.61
CA GLN A 74 -15.67 -12.08 -5.20
C GLN A 74 -15.56 -11.53 -3.78
N LEU A 75 -16.06 -10.32 -3.53
CA LEU A 75 -16.18 -9.78 -2.18
C LEU A 75 -17.23 -10.58 -1.40
N SER A 76 -16.79 -11.37 -0.45
CA SER A 76 -17.64 -12.19 0.42
C SER A 76 -16.97 -12.42 1.77
N VAL A 77 -17.76 -12.78 2.78
CA VAL A 77 -17.25 -13.16 4.10
C VAL A 77 -16.15 -14.21 3.97
N ASN A 78 -16.40 -15.29 3.20
CA ASN A 78 -15.45 -16.39 3.05
C ASN A 78 -14.14 -15.94 2.41
N HIS A 79 -14.19 -15.13 1.34
CA HIS A 79 -12.96 -14.66 0.71
C HIS A 79 -12.16 -13.69 1.61
N ILE A 80 -12.83 -12.81 2.38
CA ILE A 80 -12.13 -11.98 3.35
C ILE A 80 -11.42 -12.83 4.42
N LEU A 81 -12.08 -13.88 4.93
CA LEU A 81 -11.48 -14.81 5.89
C LEU A 81 -10.30 -15.58 5.26
N GLN A 82 -10.43 -16.03 4.01
CA GLN A 82 -9.36 -16.72 3.28
C GLN A 82 -8.15 -15.80 3.02
N LEU A 83 -8.37 -14.55 2.60
CA LEU A 83 -7.29 -13.58 2.43
C LEU A 83 -6.57 -13.30 3.76
N HIS A 84 -7.31 -13.21 4.85
CA HIS A 84 -6.72 -13.07 6.18
C HIS A 84 -5.97 -14.34 6.61
N GLN A 85 -6.45 -15.53 6.28
CA GLN A 85 -5.73 -16.78 6.53
C GLN A 85 -4.42 -16.82 5.76
N GLU A 86 -4.43 -16.41 4.48
CA GLU A 86 -3.23 -16.36 3.64
C GLU A 86 -2.22 -15.32 4.15
N LEU A 87 -2.68 -14.18 4.65
CA LEU A 87 -1.82 -13.15 5.26
C LEU A 87 -0.96 -13.72 6.40
N TYR A 88 -1.42 -14.75 7.08
CA TYR A 88 -0.74 -15.41 8.21
C TYR A 88 -0.25 -16.83 7.89
N SER A 89 -0.22 -17.24 6.61
CA SER A 89 0.14 -18.60 6.19
C SER A 89 1.53 -19.07 6.63
N TYR A 90 2.45 -18.14 6.89
CA TYR A 90 3.81 -18.42 7.39
C TYR A 90 3.92 -18.42 8.92
N LEU A 91 2.84 -18.16 9.63
CA LEU A 91 2.80 -18.12 11.10
C LEU A 91 1.86 -19.21 11.62
N PRO A 92 2.19 -19.88 12.74
CA PRO A 92 1.29 -20.81 13.40
C PRO A 92 0.20 -20.03 14.14
N GLU A 93 -0.68 -19.38 13.40
CA GLU A 93 -1.74 -18.53 13.98
C GLU A 93 -3.07 -19.29 14.00
N GLU A 94 -3.48 -19.77 15.17
CA GLU A 94 -4.80 -20.39 15.36
C GLU A 94 -5.97 -19.42 15.10
N ARG A 95 -5.70 -18.11 15.07
CA ARG A 95 -6.69 -17.04 14.90
C ARG A 95 -6.79 -16.53 13.46
N SER A 96 -5.93 -16.99 12.57
CA SER A 96 -5.97 -16.58 11.16
C SER A 96 -7.25 -17.12 10.48
N GLY A 97 -7.80 -16.31 9.58
CA GLY A 97 -9.03 -16.70 8.88
C GLY A 97 -10.28 -16.78 9.76
N LYS A 98 -10.29 -16.13 10.92
CA LYS A 98 -11.43 -16.11 11.86
C LYS A 98 -11.67 -14.70 12.36
N TRP A 99 -12.92 -14.36 12.59
CA TRP A 99 -13.28 -13.13 13.28
C TRP A 99 -12.72 -13.12 14.70
N LYS A 100 -12.47 -11.93 15.24
CA LYS A 100 -12.06 -11.75 16.62
C LYS A 100 -13.04 -12.40 17.59
N GLN A 101 -12.51 -13.03 18.64
CA GLN A 101 -13.30 -13.73 19.67
C GLN A 101 -13.43 -12.89 20.97
N THR A 102 -12.65 -11.83 21.07
CA THR A 102 -12.65 -10.88 22.19
C THR A 102 -12.68 -9.46 21.65
N ASP A 103 -13.29 -8.56 22.39
CA ASP A 103 -13.29 -7.15 22.03
C ASP A 103 -11.87 -6.62 22.05
N ASN A 104 -11.58 -5.72 21.10
CA ASN A 104 -10.31 -5.04 20.99
C ASN A 104 -10.51 -3.52 21.11
N LEU A 105 -9.43 -2.83 21.47
CA LEU A 105 -9.38 -1.38 21.54
C LEU A 105 -8.25 -0.90 20.62
N ILE A 106 -8.49 0.21 19.94
CA ILE A 106 -7.42 0.91 19.21
C ILE A 106 -6.89 1.97 20.18
N THR A 107 -5.64 1.77 20.62
CA THR A 107 -4.98 2.65 21.58
C THR A 107 -3.85 3.43 20.90
N GLU A 108 -3.53 4.58 21.45
CA GLU A 108 -2.42 5.41 21.04
C GLU A 108 -1.67 5.91 22.27
N ARG A 109 -0.38 6.22 22.11
CA ARG A 109 0.44 6.84 23.15
C ARG A 109 0.69 8.31 22.82
N ASN A 110 0.37 9.18 23.76
CA ASN A 110 0.67 10.60 23.63
C ASN A 110 2.19 10.89 23.74
N ALA A 111 2.59 12.14 23.54
CA ALA A 111 3.99 12.58 23.63
C ALA A 111 4.63 12.30 25.00
N GLN A 112 3.83 12.13 26.06
CA GLN A 112 4.27 11.79 27.42
C GLN A 112 4.34 10.27 27.66
N GLY A 113 4.03 9.44 26.64
CA GLY A 113 4.04 7.97 26.73
C GLY A 113 2.79 7.37 27.41
N VAL A 114 1.77 8.18 27.71
CA VAL A 114 0.52 7.71 28.31
C VAL A 114 -0.37 7.12 27.21
N GLU A 115 -0.82 5.88 27.43
CA GLU A 115 -1.73 5.18 26.52
C GLU A 115 -3.17 5.66 26.77
N PHE A 116 -3.89 5.93 25.67
CA PHE A 116 -5.31 6.27 25.69
C PHE A 116 -6.06 5.54 24.56
N VAL A 117 -7.35 5.33 24.76
CA VAL A 117 -8.21 4.72 23.73
C VAL A 117 -8.52 5.76 22.67
N ARG A 118 -8.07 5.48 21.46
CA ARG A 118 -8.34 6.33 20.29
C ARG A 118 -9.72 6.03 19.69
N PHE A 119 -10.06 4.75 19.60
CA PHE A 119 -11.34 4.28 19.07
C PHE A 119 -11.73 2.93 19.67
N THR A 120 -13.03 2.72 19.87
CA THR A 120 -13.62 1.45 20.29
C THR A 120 -14.34 0.81 19.12
N PRO A 121 -13.77 -0.24 18.50
CA PRO A 121 -14.40 -0.97 17.41
C PRO A 121 -15.67 -1.70 17.81
N ALA A 122 -16.40 -2.27 16.84
CA ALA A 122 -17.50 -3.18 17.08
C ALA A 122 -17.09 -4.32 18.03
N SER A 123 -18.05 -4.79 18.85
CA SER A 123 -17.80 -5.96 19.72
C SER A 123 -17.53 -7.22 18.91
N ALA A 124 -16.85 -8.20 19.51
CA ALA A 124 -16.62 -9.50 18.88
C ALA A 124 -17.94 -10.20 18.53
N PHE A 125 -18.95 -10.04 19.39
CA PHE A 125 -20.29 -10.60 19.16
C PHE A 125 -20.97 -10.00 17.91
N GLN A 126 -20.87 -8.69 17.71
CA GLN A 126 -21.50 -8.00 16.57
C GLN A 126 -20.74 -8.18 15.25
N THR A 127 -19.44 -8.45 15.32
CA THR A 127 -18.54 -8.49 14.15
C THR A 127 -19.03 -9.34 12.99
N PRO A 128 -19.47 -10.61 13.16
CA PRO A 128 -19.92 -11.42 12.03
C PRO A 128 -21.14 -10.85 11.31
N HIS A 129 -22.08 -10.28 12.06
CA HIS A 129 -23.29 -9.66 11.49
C HIS A 129 -22.95 -8.39 10.73
N LEU A 130 -22.20 -7.47 11.34
CA LEU A 130 -21.81 -6.21 10.72
C LEU A 130 -20.97 -6.42 9.46
N MET A 131 -20.09 -7.42 9.43
CA MET A 131 -19.32 -7.75 8.24
C MET A 131 -20.20 -8.30 7.11
N ALA A 132 -21.20 -9.12 7.42
CA ALA A 132 -22.13 -9.61 6.42
C ALA A 132 -22.98 -8.47 5.84
N GLU A 133 -23.51 -7.61 6.71
CA GLU A 133 -24.30 -6.45 6.33
C GLU A 133 -23.48 -5.45 5.48
N LEU A 134 -22.23 -5.14 5.88
CA LEU A 134 -21.34 -4.26 5.14
C LEU A 134 -21.10 -4.76 3.71
N ILE A 135 -20.89 -6.07 3.53
CA ILE A 135 -20.68 -6.67 2.22
C ILE A 135 -21.96 -6.59 1.37
N GLU A 136 -23.10 -6.90 1.95
CA GLU A 136 -24.40 -6.83 1.27
C GLU A 136 -24.72 -5.39 0.81
N GLN A 137 -24.53 -4.42 1.69
CA GLN A 137 -24.72 -2.99 1.40
C GLN A 137 -23.80 -2.52 0.27
N TYR A 138 -22.52 -2.90 0.31
CA TYR A 138 -21.56 -2.59 -0.75
C TYR A 138 -22.04 -3.15 -2.10
N GLN A 139 -22.39 -4.44 -2.17
CA GLN A 139 -22.81 -5.10 -3.40
C GLN A 139 -24.09 -4.47 -3.97
N LYS A 140 -25.06 -4.21 -3.12
CA LYS A 140 -26.31 -3.55 -3.49
C LYS A 140 -26.06 -2.15 -4.04
N THR A 141 -25.27 -1.33 -3.33
CA THR A 141 -25.03 0.06 -3.71
C THR A 141 -24.24 0.17 -5.03
N ILE A 142 -23.25 -0.72 -5.25
CA ILE A 142 -22.54 -0.82 -6.53
C ILE A 142 -23.52 -1.19 -7.67
N GLN A 143 -24.41 -2.16 -7.46
CA GLN A 143 -25.38 -2.59 -8.47
C GLN A 143 -26.41 -1.50 -8.80
N GLU A 144 -26.82 -0.69 -7.84
CA GLU A 144 -27.73 0.43 -8.07
C GLU A 144 -27.15 1.51 -8.99
N GLY A 145 -25.82 1.66 -9.04
CA GLY A 145 -25.12 2.58 -9.95
C GLY A 145 -25.43 4.07 -9.73
N LYS A 146 -25.95 4.44 -8.56
CA LYS A 146 -26.34 5.83 -8.23
C LYS A 146 -25.18 6.69 -7.72
N LEU A 147 -24.19 6.08 -7.14
CA LEU A 147 -23.00 6.71 -6.57
C LEU A 147 -21.75 6.25 -7.30
N ASP A 148 -20.74 7.12 -7.31
CA ASP A 148 -19.43 6.77 -7.87
C ASP A 148 -18.80 5.62 -7.06
N PRO A 149 -18.27 4.56 -7.73
CA PRO A 149 -17.62 3.45 -7.05
C PRO A 149 -16.51 3.86 -6.08
N LEU A 150 -15.77 4.93 -6.37
CA LEU A 150 -14.69 5.40 -5.49
C LEU A 150 -15.24 5.88 -4.13
N VAL A 151 -16.41 6.48 -4.10
CA VAL A 151 -17.07 6.90 -2.85
C VAL A 151 -17.53 5.67 -2.09
N ILE A 152 -18.19 4.71 -2.77
CA ILE A 152 -18.70 3.48 -2.15
C ILE A 152 -17.55 2.65 -1.56
N ILE A 153 -16.44 2.51 -2.30
CA ILE A 153 -15.22 1.83 -1.83
C ILE A 153 -14.66 2.53 -0.59
N SER A 154 -14.59 3.86 -0.61
CA SER A 154 -14.07 4.63 0.53
C SER A 154 -14.91 4.41 1.79
N CYS A 155 -16.25 4.45 1.68
CA CYS A 155 -17.15 4.15 2.80
C CYS A 155 -16.98 2.71 3.31
N PHE A 156 -16.91 1.72 2.40
CA PHE A 156 -16.68 0.33 2.77
C PHE A 156 -15.38 0.14 3.57
N ILE A 157 -14.29 0.72 3.10
CA ILE A 157 -12.97 0.60 3.76
C ILE A 157 -12.96 1.30 5.12
N PHE A 158 -13.65 2.42 5.23
CA PHE A 158 -13.84 3.11 6.51
C PHE A 158 -14.62 2.23 7.51
N ASP A 159 -15.76 1.68 7.11
CA ASP A 159 -16.58 0.82 7.98
C ASP A 159 -15.86 -0.49 8.33
N PHE A 160 -15.16 -1.12 7.37
CA PHE A 160 -14.29 -2.26 7.67
C PHE A 160 -13.26 -1.92 8.76
N SER A 161 -12.62 -0.75 8.66
CA SER A 161 -11.64 -0.29 9.64
C SER A 161 -12.27 -0.01 11.01
N SER A 162 -13.51 0.48 11.04
CA SER A 162 -14.28 0.77 12.27
C SER A 162 -14.83 -0.51 12.93
N ILE A 163 -15.29 -1.49 12.15
CA ILE A 163 -15.65 -2.83 12.66
C ILE A 163 -14.43 -3.52 13.25
N HIS A 164 -13.28 -3.38 12.60
CA HIS A 164 -11.99 -3.96 13.04
C HIS A 164 -12.10 -5.47 13.30
N PRO A 165 -12.45 -6.27 12.27
CA PRO A 165 -13.04 -7.58 12.45
C PRO A 165 -12.08 -8.67 12.96
N PHE A 166 -10.76 -8.45 12.87
CA PHE A 166 -9.75 -9.44 13.25
C PHE A 166 -9.06 -9.08 14.56
N SER A 167 -8.44 -10.06 15.19
CA SER A 167 -7.61 -9.83 16.40
C SER A 167 -6.32 -9.08 16.05
N ASP A 168 -5.80 -9.22 14.83
CA ASP A 168 -4.62 -8.54 14.28
C ASP A 168 -4.74 -8.48 12.75
N GLY A 169 -3.93 -7.63 12.09
CA GLY A 169 -3.87 -7.53 10.63
C GLY A 169 -4.98 -6.70 9.98
N ASN A 170 -5.84 -6.04 10.73
CA ASN A 170 -6.94 -5.22 10.19
C ASN A 170 -6.46 -4.11 9.26
N GLY A 171 -5.41 -3.39 9.64
CA GLY A 171 -4.84 -2.33 8.80
C GLY A 171 -4.28 -2.87 7.48
N ARG A 172 -3.56 -3.99 7.50
CA ARG A 172 -3.06 -4.65 6.29
C ARG A 172 -4.19 -5.15 5.42
N MET A 173 -5.21 -5.77 6.02
CA MET A 173 -6.40 -6.22 5.28
C MET A 173 -7.19 -5.05 4.68
N SER A 174 -7.36 -3.94 5.37
CA SER A 174 -8.07 -2.77 4.81
C SER A 174 -7.36 -2.23 3.57
N ARG A 175 -6.01 -2.16 3.57
CA ARG A 175 -5.22 -1.74 2.41
C ARG A 175 -5.29 -2.73 1.24
N LEU A 176 -5.21 -4.03 1.52
CA LEU A 176 -5.40 -5.09 0.51
C LEU A 176 -6.81 -5.08 -0.09
N LEU A 177 -7.85 -4.93 0.74
CA LEU A 177 -9.23 -4.80 0.27
C LEU A 177 -9.45 -3.53 -0.54
N THR A 178 -8.79 -2.42 -0.19
CA THR A 178 -8.82 -1.19 -0.99
C THR A 178 -8.36 -1.48 -2.43
N LEU A 179 -7.22 -2.14 -2.60
CA LEU A 179 -6.71 -2.50 -3.94
C LEU A 179 -7.65 -3.46 -4.67
N LEU A 180 -8.15 -4.50 -3.99
CA LEU A 180 -9.08 -5.46 -4.57
C LEU A 180 -10.32 -4.77 -5.13
N LEU A 181 -10.98 -3.93 -4.33
CA LEU A 181 -12.20 -3.25 -4.72
C LEU A 181 -11.98 -2.21 -5.82
N LEU A 182 -10.86 -1.48 -5.77
CA LEU A 182 -10.47 -0.57 -6.85
C LEU A 182 -10.27 -1.32 -8.16
N TYR A 183 -9.56 -2.46 -8.15
CA TYR A 183 -9.30 -3.25 -9.37
C TYR A 183 -10.58 -3.85 -9.96
N GLN A 184 -11.49 -4.34 -9.12
CA GLN A 184 -12.80 -4.82 -9.55
C GLN A 184 -13.65 -3.74 -10.22
N ASN A 185 -13.43 -2.48 -9.85
CA ASN A 185 -14.07 -1.32 -10.46
C ASN A 185 -13.19 -0.63 -11.51
N GLN A 186 -12.20 -1.33 -12.10
CA GLN A 186 -11.34 -0.89 -13.20
C GLN A 186 -10.32 0.23 -12.85
N TYR A 187 -10.11 0.52 -11.58
CA TYR A 187 -9.07 1.46 -11.12
C TYR A 187 -7.76 0.73 -10.84
N LEU A 188 -6.99 0.43 -11.89
CA LEU A 188 -5.81 -0.46 -11.84
C LEU A 188 -4.50 0.24 -11.43
N ILE A 189 -4.56 1.52 -11.08
CA ILE A 189 -3.35 2.33 -10.84
C ILE A 189 -2.48 1.79 -9.70
N GLY A 190 -3.07 1.13 -8.70
CA GLY A 190 -2.36 0.51 -7.59
C GLY A 190 -1.40 -0.63 -7.99
N LYS A 191 -1.54 -1.17 -9.22
CA LYS A 191 -0.56 -2.13 -9.77
C LYS A 191 0.79 -1.48 -10.06
N TYR A 192 0.82 -0.18 -10.35
CA TYR A 192 2.00 0.55 -10.83
C TYR A 192 2.54 1.55 -9.82
N ILE A 193 1.70 2.02 -8.91
CA ILE A 193 2.05 2.97 -7.85
C ILE A 193 1.55 2.44 -6.52
N SER A 194 2.44 2.32 -5.55
CA SER A 194 2.09 1.85 -4.21
C SER A 194 1.23 2.85 -3.47
N PHE A 195 -0.01 2.48 -3.16
CA PHE A 195 -0.90 3.26 -2.29
C PHE A 195 -0.40 3.25 -0.86
N GLU A 196 0.14 2.11 -0.42
CA GLU A 196 0.66 1.93 0.93
C GLU A 196 1.84 2.86 1.20
N LEU A 197 2.70 3.11 0.19
CA LEU A 197 3.76 4.10 0.30
C LEU A 197 3.20 5.53 0.43
N LEU A 198 2.16 5.86 -0.33
CA LEU A 198 1.51 7.17 -0.23
C LEU A 198 0.84 7.37 1.13
N ILE A 199 0.22 6.32 1.68
CA ILE A 199 -0.38 6.31 3.02
C ILE A 199 0.71 6.39 4.10
N GLU A 200 1.81 5.63 3.98
CA GLU A 200 2.94 5.70 4.92
C GLU A 200 3.50 7.12 5.04
N GLN A 201 3.65 7.82 3.91
CA GLN A 201 4.13 9.21 3.87
C GLN A 201 3.18 10.21 4.53
N THR A 202 1.92 9.87 4.68
CA THR A 202 0.86 10.70 5.28
C THR A 202 0.18 9.97 6.44
N LYS A 203 0.95 9.13 7.15
CA LYS A 203 0.45 8.21 8.19
C LYS A 203 -0.34 8.94 9.27
N GLU A 204 0.14 10.08 9.75
CA GLU A 204 -0.54 10.90 10.76
C GLU A 204 -1.91 11.36 10.24
N THR A 205 -1.94 11.98 9.05
CA THR A 205 -3.20 12.42 8.41
C THR A 205 -4.16 11.24 8.21
N TYR A 206 -3.66 10.07 7.81
CA TYR A 206 -4.49 8.87 7.63
C TYR A 206 -5.23 8.48 8.93
N TYR A 207 -4.52 8.46 10.04
CA TYR A 207 -5.14 8.14 11.33
C TYR A 207 -6.03 9.27 11.84
N ASP A 208 -5.69 10.53 11.60
CA ASP A 208 -6.51 11.67 12.01
C ASP A 208 -7.88 11.67 11.31
N VAL A 209 -7.91 11.46 9.99
CA VAL A 209 -9.19 11.40 9.23
C VAL A 209 -10.00 10.15 9.59
N LEU A 210 -9.36 9.02 9.90
CA LEU A 210 -10.08 7.84 10.43
C LEU A 210 -10.76 8.17 11.76
N GLN A 211 -10.07 8.83 12.66
CA GLN A 211 -10.61 9.24 13.96
C GLN A 211 -11.73 10.28 13.78
N GLU A 212 -11.51 11.31 12.99
CA GLU A 212 -12.51 12.35 12.72
C GLU A 212 -13.79 11.73 12.15
N SER A 213 -13.66 10.89 11.14
CA SER A 213 -14.81 10.21 10.54
C SER A 213 -15.51 9.25 11.50
N SER A 214 -14.81 8.67 12.48
CA SER A 214 -15.39 7.65 13.37
C SER A 214 -16.23 8.20 14.53
N VAL A 215 -16.26 9.52 14.72
CA VAL A 215 -17.10 10.14 15.75
C VAL A 215 -18.56 9.80 15.53
N GLY A 216 -19.21 9.20 16.52
CA GLY A 216 -20.62 8.79 16.43
C GLY A 216 -20.87 7.50 15.62
N TRP A 217 -19.84 6.76 15.21
CA TRP A 217 -19.98 5.57 14.38
C TRP A 217 -20.90 4.50 15.03
N ALA A 218 -20.78 4.28 16.34
CA ALA A 218 -21.63 3.33 17.07
C ALA A 218 -23.13 3.68 17.06
N ASP A 219 -23.46 4.94 16.81
CA ASP A 219 -24.83 5.49 16.77
C ASP A 219 -25.30 5.77 15.34
N ASN A 220 -24.57 5.30 14.32
CA ASN A 220 -24.79 5.59 12.89
C ASN A 220 -24.80 7.11 12.57
N ALA A 221 -23.98 7.89 13.29
CA ALA A 221 -23.86 9.34 13.16
C ALA A 221 -22.45 9.77 12.70
N GLN A 222 -21.70 8.86 12.10
CA GLN A 222 -20.36 9.11 11.55
C GLN A 222 -20.41 10.06 10.34
N ASP A 223 -19.30 10.78 10.13
CA ASP A 223 -19.09 11.55 8.90
C ASP A 223 -18.05 10.85 8.01
N TYR A 224 -18.49 10.30 6.89
CA TYR A 224 -17.57 9.66 5.93
C TYR A 224 -16.67 10.64 5.18
N LEU A 225 -17.04 11.94 5.14
CA LEU A 225 -16.43 12.89 4.22
C LEU A 225 -14.91 13.06 4.41
N PRO A 226 -14.36 13.19 5.64
CA PRO A 226 -12.93 13.35 5.83
C PRO A 226 -12.14 12.17 5.27
N PHE A 227 -12.57 10.93 5.55
CA PHE A 227 -11.90 9.73 5.05
C PHE A 227 -12.06 9.55 3.53
N VAL A 228 -13.24 9.82 2.99
CA VAL A 228 -13.50 9.78 1.53
C VAL A 228 -12.58 10.76 0.80
N GLN A 229 -12.51 12.01 1.26
CA GLN A 229 -11.62 13.02 0.67
C GLN A 229 -10.15 12.60 0.72
N TYR A 230 -9.72 12.02 1.83
CA TYR A 230 -8.36 11.52 1.97
C TYR A 230 -8.06 10.40 0.96
N LEU A 231 -8.90 9.36 0.88
CA LEU A 231 -8.66 8.24 -0.02
C LEU A 231 -8.71 8.66 -1.49
N LEU A 232 -9.64 9.53 -1.88
CA LEU A 232 -9.67 10.13 -3.22
C LEU A 232 -8.41 10.94 -3.51
N GLY A 233 -7.87 11.64 -2.52
CA GLY A 233 -6.59 12.35 -2.59
C GLY A 233 -5.40 11.40 -2.86
N ILE A 234 -5.35 10.26 -2.20
CA ILE A 234 -4.35 9.20 -2.42
C ILE A 234 -4.46 8.64 -3.84
N ILE A 235 -5.68 8.33 -4.31
CA ILE A 235 -5.92 7.82 -5.66
C ILE A 235 -5.45 8.85 -6.70
N LEU A 236 -5.86 10.11 -6.56
CA LEU A 236 -5.43 11.19 -7.47
C LEU A 236 -3.91 11.37 -7.47
N LYS A 237 -3.27 11.30 -6.30
CA LYS A 237 -1.81 11.38 -6.18
C LYS A 237 -1.12 10.23 -6.89
N ALA A 238 -1.68 9.00 -6.80
CA ALA A 238 -1.17 7.83 -7.51
C ALA A 238 -1.23 8.01 -9.04
N TYR A 239 -2.34 8.51 -9.59
CA TYR A 239 -2.46 8.79 -11.03
C TYR A 239 -1.46 9.86 -11.50
N ARG A 240 -1.31 10.95 -10.73
CA ARG A 240 -0.33 12.02 -11.04
C ARG A 240 1.11 11.51 -10.98
N GLU A 241 1.41 10.63 -10.03
CA GLU A 241 2.73 10.04 -9.90
C GLU A 241 3.03 9.06 -11.05
N PHE A 242 2.05 8.27 -11.45
CA PHE A 242 2.16 7.40 -12.63
C PHE A 242 2.42 8.21 -13.90
N GLU A 243 1.64 9.27 -14.13
CA GLU A 243 1.82 10.15 -15.28
C GLU A 243 3.23 10.75 -15.34
N LYS A 244 3.75 11.22 -14.20
CA LYS A 244 5.13 11.72 -14.12
C LYS A 244 6.14 10.64 -14.50
N ARG A 245 6.06 9.45 -13.90
CA ARG A 245 6.99 8.34 -14.18
C ARG A 245 6.89 7.87 -15.62
N PHE A 246 5.69 7.79 -16.15
CA PHE A 246 5.46 7.44 -17.54
C PHE A 246 6.05 8.48 -18.50
N ASN A 247 5.81 9.77 -18.28
CA ASN A 247 6.35 10.85 -19.08
C ASN A 247 7.89 10.94 -19.04
N ILE A 248 8.49 10.65 -17.89
CA ILE A 248 9.95 10.55 -17.76
C ILE A 248 10.47 9.44 -18.67
N THR A 249 9.81 8.30 -18.71
CA THR A 249 10.21 7.15 -19.53
C THR A 249 10.06 7.43 -21.04
N HIS A 250 9.16 8.32 -21.45
CA HIS A 250 8.89 8.67 -22.84
C HIS A 250 9.67 9.86 -23.41
N LYS A 251 10.34 10.67 -22.58
CA LYS A 251 11.16 11.78 -23.08
C LYS A 251 12.42 11.25 -23.76
N THR A 252 12.31 10.95 -25.05
CA THR A 252 13.37 10.37 -25.90
C THR A 252 14.58 11.30 -26.12
N LYS A 253 14.53 12.56 -25.67
CA LYS A 253 15.57 13.59 -25.87
C LYS A 253 16.47 13.84 -24.64
N LEU A 254 16.24 13.16 -23.49
CA LEU A 254 17.07 13.37 -22.33
C LEU A 254 18.41 12.63 -22.45
N SER A 255 19.50 13.30 -22.09
CA SER A 255 20.80 12.63 -21.89
C SER A 255 20.70 11.64 -20.73
N SER A 256 21.59 10.65 -20.69
CA SER A 256 21.63 9.68 -19.59
C SER A 256 21.81 10.32 -18.20
N LYS A 257 22.42 11.50 -18.11
CA LYS A 257 22.56 12.27 -16.86
C LYS A 257 21.23 12.88 -16.45
N GLU A 258 20.56 13.60 -17.35
CA GLU A 258 19.25 14.20 -17.12
C GLU A 258 18.20 13.14 -16.77
N ARG A 259 18.26 11.98 -17.44
CA ARG A 259 17.38 10.86 -17.16
C ARG A 259 17.48 10.37 -15.71
N VAL A 260 18.69 10.10 -15.24
CA VAL A 260 18.94 9.66 -13.84
C VAL A 260 18.55 10.76 -12.85
N LEU A 261 18.83 12.02 -13.15
CA LEU A 261 18.45 13.15 -12.31
C LEU A 261 16.93 13.31 -12.19
N GLU A 262 16.20 13.23 -13.32
CA GLU A 262 14.73 13.29 -13.33
C GLU A 262 14.11 12.16 -12.51
N ILE A 263 14.58 10.92 -12.67
CA ILE A 263 14.10 9.77 -11.89
C ILE A 263 14.27 10.04 -10.38
N ILE A 264 15.40 10.54 -9.96
CA ILE A 264 15.67 10.83 -8.53
C ILE A 264 14.83 12.01 -8.03
N ASN A 265 14.68 13.06 -8.83
CA ASN A 265 13.91 14.26 -8.45
C ASN A 265 12.40 13.99 -8.32
N HIS A 266 11.88 13.00 -9.04
CA HIS A 266 10.47 12.60 -8.99
C HIS A 266 10.21 11.36 -8.13
N ALA A 267 11.23 10.84 -7.46
CA ALA A 267 11.06 9.72 -6.55
C ALA A 267 10.35 10.15 -5.26
N LEU A 268 9.38 9.36 -4.81
CA LEU A 268 8.65 9.57 -3.57
C LEU A 268 9.49 9.28 -2.33
N VAL A 269 10.51 8.43 -2.47
CA VAL A 269 11.46 8.03 -1.43
C VAL A 269 12.88 7.98 -2.01
N PRO A 270 13.93 8.06 -1.18
CA PRO A 270 15.29 7.85 -1.65
C PRO A 270 15.44 6.51 -2.35
N LEU A 271 15.99 6.52 -3.57
CA LEU A 271 16.13 5.34 -4.42
C LEU A 271 17.49 4.66 -4.22
N SER A 272 17.50 3.34 -4.15
CA SER A 272 18.74 2.57 -4.30
C SER A 272 19.19 2.54 -5.77
N LYS A 273 20.45 2.18 -6.00
CA LYS A 273 20.95 1.96 -7.37
C LYS A 273 20.09 0.95 -8.15
N VAL A 274 19.61 -0.09 -7.47
CA VAL A 274 18.77 -1.12 -8.11
C VAL A 274 17.43 -0.55 -8.57
N ASP A 275 16.83 0.33 -7.77
CA ASP A 275 15.57 1.00 -8.15
C ASP A 275 15.76 1.87 -9.39
N ILE A 276 16.90 2.59 -9.46
CA ILE A 276 17.21 3.43 -10.61
C ILE A 276 17.46 2.59 -11.87
N VAL A 277 18.07 1.41 -11.74
CA VAL A 277 18.23 0.46 -12.85
C VAL A 277 16.87 -0.03 -13.35
N ILE A 278 15.94 -0.32 -12.44
CA ILE A 278 14.56 -0.70 -12.79
C ILE A 278 13.85 0.42 -13.53
N LEU A 279 14.00 1.67 -13.07
CA LEU A 279 13.32 2.84 -13.64
C LEU A 279 13.98 3.41 -14.91
N ALA A 280 15.23 3.02 -15.21
CA ALA A 280 15.95 3.40 -16.44
C ALA A 280 16.48 2.17 -17.18
N PRO A 281 15.58 1.30 -17.70
CA PRO A 281 15.98 0.02 -18.31
C PRO A 281 16.83 0.18 -19.57
N GLU A 282 16.71 1.32 -20.25
CA GLU A 282 17.48 1.68 -21.44
C GLU A 282 18.95 2.01 -21.12
N LEU A 283 19.28 2.25 -19.84
CA LEU A 283 20.66 2.56 -19.40
C LEU A 283 21.33 1.35 -18.79
N SER A 284 22.57 1.09 -19.18
CA SER A 284 23.37 0.05 -18.53
C SER A 284 23.65 0.43 -17.07
N GLN A 285 23.75 -0.56 -16.19
CA GLN A 285 24.12 -0.36 -14.77
C GLN A 285 25.41 0.49 -14.64
N LYS A 286 26.39 0.26 -15.51
CA LYS A 286 27.66 0.99 -15.54
C LYS A 286 27.47 2.46 -15.88
N THR A 287 26.54 2.78 -16.79
CA THR A 287 26.15 4.13 -17.12
C THR A 287 25.49 4.83 -15.93
N ILE A 288 24.55 4.16 -15.27
CA ILE A 288 23.85 4.70 -14.09
C ILE A 288 24.86 4.99 -12.97
N GLU A 289 25.78 4.08 -12.65
CA GLU A 289 26.82 4.27 -11.63
C GLU A 289 27.70 5.51 -11.92
N ARG A 290 28.08 5.68 -13.17
CA ARG A 290 28.85 6.86 -13.61
C ARG A 290 28.04 8.14 -13.42
N ARG A 291 26.76 8.16 -13.84
CA ARG A 291 25.91 9.35 -13.71
C ARG A 291 25.60 9.69 -12.25
N LEU A 292 25.35 8.69 -11.41
CA LEU A 292 25.20 8.91 -9.97
C LEU A 292 26.44 9.56 -9.35
N THR A 293 27.62 9.10 -9.74
CA THR A 293 28.89 9.68 -9.26
C THR A 293 29.04 11.12 -9.71
N GLU A 294 28.73 11.44 -10.97
CA GLU A 294 28.75 12.78 -11.53
C GLU A 294 27.75 13.71 -10.82
N LEU A 295 26.50 13.26 -10.62
CA LEU A 295 25.44 14.04 -9.99
C LEU A 295 25.73 14.33 -8.51
N VAL A 296 26.29 13.38 -7.78
CA VAL A 296 26.73 13.58 -6.38
C VAL A 296 27.87 14.58 -6.31
N LYS A 297 28.88 14.50 -7.21
CA LYS A 297 30.00 15.46 -7.27
C LYS A 297 29.53 16.86 -7.64
N ALA A 298 28.53 16.98 -8.50
CA ALA A 298 27.92 18.24 -8.90
C ALA A 298 26.95 18.80 -7.86
N THR A 299 26.76 18.12 -6.75
CA THR A 299 25.78 18.47 -5.69
C THR A 299 24.34 18.61 -6.25
N GLU A 300 23.99 17.86 -7.29
CA GLU A 300 22.65 17.86 -7.88
C GLU A 300 21.73 16.84 -7.20
N ILE A 301 22.31 15.82 -6.55
CA ILE A 301 21.61 14.81 -5.75
C ILE A 301 22.34 14.52 -4.45
N LYS A 302 21.62 14.02 -3.45
CA LYS A 302 22.18 13.63 -2.15
C LYS A 302 22.38 12.12 -2.07
N LYS A 303 23.58 11.70 -1.66
CA LYS A 303 23.90 10.30 -1.35
C LYS A 303 23.73 10.08 0.15
N ILE A 304 22.95 9.07 0.55
CA ILE A 304 22.64 8.72 1.93
C ILE A 304 23.11 7.29 2.18
N GLY A 305 23.80 7.06 3.30
CA GLY A 305 24.33 5.74 3.67
C GLY A 305 25.64 5.37 2.95
N SER A 306 26.09 4.14 3.18
CA SER A 306 27.33 3.60 2.61
C SER A 306 27.18 2.13 2.22
N GLY A 307 28.06 1.65 1.32
CA GLY A 307 28.06 0.27 0.87
C GLY A 307 26.74 -0.15 0.23
N ARG A 308 26.20 -1.29 0.67
CA ARG A 308 24.97 -1.89 0.09
C ARG A 308 23.67 -1.15 0.47
N SER A 309 23.70 -0.34 1.52
CA SER A 309 22.54 0.46 1.98
C SER A 309 22.51 1.87 1.38
N THR A 310 23.37 2.18 0.41
CA THR A 310 23.39 3.48 -0.24
C THR A 310 22.10 3.74 -1.01
N VAL A 311 21.50 4.91 -0.75
CA VAL A 311 20.35 5.44 -1.50
C VAL A 311 20.63 6.87 -1.94
N TYR A 312 19.88 7.35 -2.92
CA TYR A 312 20.01 8.66 -3.54
C TYR A 312 18.67 9.41 -3.47
N SER A 313 18.71 10.67 -3.12
CA SER A 313 17.54 11.55 -3.07
C SER A 313 17.79 12.87 -3.76
N SER A 314 16.72 13.58 -4.11
CA SER A 314 16.79 14.97 -4.53
C SER A 314 17.32 15.86 -3.39
N ILE A 315 17.81 17.05 -3.73
CA ILE A 315 18.30 18.05 -2.76
C ILE A 315 17.16 18.95 -2.27
N LYS A 316 15.98 18.88 -2.92
CA LYS A 316 14.80 19.67 -2.57
C LYS A 316 14.15 19.19 -1.29
#